data_6fa402d03b2262ff0441e7d409266aca
#
_entry.id   6fa402d03b2262ff0441e7d409266aca
#
_cell.length_a   1.000
_cell.length_b   1.000
_cell.length_c   1.000
_cell.angle_alpha   90.00
_cell.angle_beta   90.00
_cell.angle_gamma   90.00
#
_symmetry.space_group_name_H-M   'P 1'
#
loop_
_entity.id
_entity.type
_entity.pdbx_description
1 polymer ?
#
loop_
_entity_poly.entity_id
_entity_poly.type
_entity_poly.pdbx_seq_one_letter_code
_entity_poly.pdbx_strand_id
1 'polypeptide(L)'
;ELLGQKDLSVEAIKKSIQDVEYLENCQLFKVFCEGEPDAFVFGIIMPYHLCSSLSHATILVSWFTEENRGIKSIKLIEKFVKWAEENKADGIELDDCLCNPEVGRIYEKWGFKKVETHYYKVGDK
;
A
#
# COMPACT_ATOMS: atom_id res chain seq x y z
N GLU A 1 9.58 -7.63 9.56
CA GLU A 1 9.86 -7.70 8.17
C GLU A 1 10.02 -9.11 7.66
N LEU A 2 9.25 -9.43 6.65
CA LEU A 2 9.12 -10.79 6.18
C LEU A 2 10.26 -11.20 5.28
N LEU A 3 10.30 -10.68 4.07
CA LEU A 3 11.35 -11.00 3.13
C LEU A 3 12.26 -9.82 2.96
N GLY A 4 13.49 -10.00 3.41
CA GLY A 4 14.54 -9.15 2.92
C GLY A 4 14.33 -7.66 3.04
N GLN A 5 13.95 -7.18 4.19
CA GLN A 5 14.02 -5.75 4.43
C GLN A 5 15.42 -5.24 4.09
N LYS A 6 16.43 -6.06 4.35
CA LYS A 6 17.82 -5.78 4.00
C LYS A 6 18.05 -5.68 2.49
N ASP A 7 17.14 -6.26 1.69
CA ASP A 7 17.24 -6.21 0.23
C ASP A 7 16.48 -5.02 -0.34
N LEU A 8 15.76 -4.28 0.50
CA LEU A 8 15.05 -3.09 0.08
C LEU A 8 16.01 -1.91 0.00
N SER A 9 16.35 -1.55 -1.20
CA SER A 9 17.19 -0.38 -1.49
C SER A 9 16.34 0.62 -2.27
N VAL A 10 16.77 1.88 -2.27
CA VAL A 10 16.13 2.91 -3.06
C VAL A 10 16.09 2.51 -4.54
N GLU A 11 17.17 1.89 -5.02
CA GLU A 11 17.24 1.45 -6.41
C GLU A 11 16.24 0.34 -6.74
N ALA A 12 16.13 -0.65 -5.84
CA ALA A 12 15.18 -1.73 -6.02
C ALA A 12 13.73 -1.21 -6.02
N ILE A 13 13.44 -0.26 -5.15
CA ILE A 13 12.11 0.36 -5.06
C ILE A 13 11.81 1.14 -6.35
N LYS A 14 12.75 1.93 -6.83
CA LYS A 14 12.58 2.67 -8.08
C LYS A 14 12.32 1.75 -9.25
N LYS A 15 13.05 0.64 -9.32
CA LYS A 15 12.85 -0.35 -10.36
C LYS A 15 11.46 -0.97 -10.27
N SER A 16 11.00 -1.30 -9.08
CA SER A 16 9.66 -1.86 -8.88
C SER A 16 8.58 -0.88 -9.36
N ILE A 17 8.75 0.41 -9.08
CA ILE A 17 7.83 1.43 -9.54
C ILE A 17 7.82 1.51 -11.07
N GLN A 18 9.00 1.48 -11.70
CA GLN A 18 9.11 1.50 -13.15
C GLN A 18 8.46 0.27 -13.77
N ASP A 19 8.64 -0.90 -13.18
CA ASP A 19 8.03 -2.12 -13.66
C ASP A 19 6.51 -2.06 -13.62
N VAL A 20 5.94 -1.42 -12.59
CA VAL A 20 4.49 -1.24 -12.47
C VAL A 20 3.95 -0.32 -13.56
N GLU A 21 4.71 0.67 -14.00
CA GLU A 21 4.28 1.58 -15.06
C GLU A 21 3.96 0.85 -16.37
N TYR A 22 4.54 -0.32 -16.57
CA TYR A 22 4.32 -1.13 -17.78
C TYR A 22 3.21 -2.17 -17.61
N LEU A 23 2.55 -2.23 -16.46
CA LEU A 23 1.44 -3.15 -16.28
C LEU A 23 0.22 -2.65 -17.03
N GLU A 24 -0.26 -3.45 -17.98
CA GLU A 24 -1.41 -3.10 -18.81
C GLU A 24 -2.67 -2.80 -18.01
N ASN A 25 -2.82 -3.47 -16.86
CA ASN A 25 -4.01 -3.36 -16.04
C ASN A 25 -3.97 -2.20 -15.04
N CYS A 26 -2.84 -1.52 -14.92
CA CYS A 26 -2.74 -0.37 -14.02
C CYS A 26 -3.40 0.84 -14.67
N GLN A 27 -4.50 1.29 -14.10
CA GLN A 27 -5.24 2.45 -14.61
C GLN A 27 -4.60 3.77 -14.14
N LEU A 28 -4.14 3.79 -12.90
CA LEU A 28 -3.59 4.98 -12.30
C LEU A 28 -2.66 4.58 -11.15
N PHE A 29 -1.62 5.36 -10.94
CA PHE A 29 -0.75 5.13 -9.80
C PHE A 29 -0.24 6.47 -9.26
N LYS A 30 0.15 6.48 -7.99
CA LYS A 30 0.73 7.66 -7.37
C LYS A 30 1.63 7.25 -6.21
N VAL A 31 2.72 7.97 -6.06
CA VAL A 31 3.63 7.81 -4.92
C VAL A 31 3.39 8.96 -3.94
N PHE A 32 3.16 8.62 -2.70
CA PHE A 32 3.02 9.56 -1.60
C PHE A 32 4.27 9.42 -0.74
N CYS A 33 4.97 10.49 -0.47
CA CYS A 33 6.20 10.42 0.31
C CYS A 33 6.33 11.56 1.30
N GLU A 34 7.10 11.28 2.34
CA GLU A 34 7.41 12.23 3.40
C GLU A 34 8.91 12.09 3.70
N GLY A 35 9.66 13.17 3.48
CA GLY A 35 11.11 13.11 3.55
C GLY A 35 11.68 12.28 2.42
N GLU A 36 13.00 12.20 2.31
CA GLU A 36 13.63 11.37 1.28
C GLU A 36 14.89 10.72 1.86
N PRO A 37 14.93 9.38 1.99
CA PRO A 37 13.94 8.37 1.57
C PRO A 37 13.10 7.81 2.74
N ASP A 38 12.70 8.63 3.68
CA ASP A 38 12.24 8.21 4.99
C ASP A 38 10.92 7.45 5.01
N ALA A 39 9.97 7.82 4.15
CA ALA A 39 8.68 7.15 4.12
C ALA A 39 8.02 7.33 2.76
N PHE A 40 7.37 6.29 2.27
CA PHE A 40 6.57 6.40 1.06
C PHE A 40 5.47 5.33 1.04
N VAL A 41 4.43 5.64 0.28
CA VAL A 41 3.34 4.72 -0.05
C VAL A 41 3.14 4.80 -1.55
N PHE A 42 3.15 3.66 -2.21
CA PHE A 42 2.89 3.56 -3.63
C PHE A 42 1.51 2.95 -3.82
N GLY A 43 0.56 3.79 -4.24
CA GLY A 43 -0.82 3.37 -4.48
C GLY A 43 -1.10 3.16 -5.97
N ILE A 44 -1.90 2.16 -6.27
CA ILE A 44 -2.35 1.88 -7.63
C ILE A 44 -3.86 1.72 -7.67
N ILE A 45 -4.45 2.05 -8.81
CA ILE A 45 -5.84 1.75 -9.10
C ILE A 45 -5.86 0.87 -10.33
N MET A 46 -6.55 -0.26 -10.25
CA MET A 46 -6.61 -1.24 -11.31
C MET A 46 -7.98 -1.92 -11.34
N PRO A 47 -8.33 -2.59 -12.43
CA PRO A 47 -9.57 -3.36 -12.46
C PRO A 47 -9.57 -4.44 -11.38
N TYR A 48 -10.72 -4.63 -10.73
CA TYR A 48 -10.84 -5.69 -9.74
C TYR A 48 -10.79 -7.06 -10.44
N HIS A 49 -9.99 -7.96 -9.89
CA HIS A 49 -9.72 -9.24 -10.56
C HIS A 49 -10.95 -10.13 -10.75
N LEU A 50 -11.96 -10.00 -9.92
CA LEU A 50 -13.22 -10.76 -10.05
C LEU A 50 -14.26 -10.05 -10.89
N CYS A 51 -14.09 -8.76 -11.17
CA CYS A 51 -15.04 -7.99 -11.97
C CYS A 51 -14.31 -6.79 -12.58
N SER A 52 -13.96 -6.91 -13.85
CA SER A 52 -13.15 -5.88 -14.53
C SER A 52 -13.85 -4.55 -14.75
N SER A 53 -15.17 -4.49 -14.53
CA SER A 53 -15.91 -3.23 -14.60
C SER A 53 -15.78 -2.40 -13.33
N LEU A 54 -15.24 -2.97 -12.27
CA LEU A 54 -15.01 -2.28 -11.01
C LEU A 54 -13.53 -1.95 -10.87
N SER A 55 -13.24 -0.80 -10.26
CA SER A 55 -11.87 -0.40 -9.97
C SER A 55 -11.54 -0.63 -8.51
N HIS A 56 -10.30 -1.00 -8.26
CA HIS A 56 -9.81 -1.35 -6.94
C HIS A 56 -8.51 -0.62 -6.68
N ALA A 57 -8.46 0.13 -5.58
CA ALA A 57 -7.26 0.83 -5.17
C ALA A 57 -6.56 0.03 -4.08
N THR A 58 -5.26 -0.13 -4.20
CA THR A 58 -4.47 -0.84 -3.21
C THR A 58 -3.09 -0.20 -3.08
N ILE A 59 -2.45 -0.41 -1.95
CA ILE A 59 -1.06 -0.02 -1.75
C ILE A 59 -0.20 -1.19 -2.19
N LEU A 60 0.57 -0.97 -3.26
CA LEU A 60 1.45 -2.01 -3.78
C LEU A 60 2.72 -2.16 -2.94
N VAL A 61 3.30 -1.04 -2.56
CA VAL A 61 4.52 -1.01 -1.76
C VAL A 61 4.43 0.13 -0.76
N SER A 62 4.86 -0.12 0.46
CA SER A 62 5.02 0.94 1.45
C SER A 62 6.32 0.71 2.22
N TRP A 63 6.92 1.80 2.64
CA TRP A 63 8.15 1.76 3.41
C TRP A 63 8.16 2.91 4.41
N PHE A 64 8.47 2.59 5.65
CA PHE A 64 8.58 3.58 6.71
C PHE A 64 9.78 3.26 7.58
N THR A 65 10.67 4.23 7.77
CA THR A 65 11.71 4.10 8.78
C THR A 65 11.06 4.07 10.16
N GLU A 66 11.76 3.58 11.17
CA GLU A 66 11.20 3.54 12.53
C GLU A 66 10.70 4.90 12.99
N GLU A 67 11.44 5.95 12.67
CA GLU A 67 11.10 7.33 13.07
C GLU A 67 9.82 7.82 12.42
N ASN A 68 9.46 7.28 11.26
CA ASN A 68 8.30 7.71 10.49
C ASN A 68 7.12 6.76 10.62
N ARG A 69 7.21 5.75 11.47
CA ARG A 69 6.08 4.89 11.80
C ARG A 69 5.17 5.63 12.77
N GLY A 70 3.93 5.24 12.85
CA GLY A 70 2.95 5.90 13.69
C GLY A 70 2.23 7.01 12.94
N ILE A 71 2.17 8.22 13.50
CA ILE A 71 1.35 9.31 12.96
C ILE A 71 1.70 9.65 11.51
N LYS A 72 2.99 9.71 11.18
CA LYS A 72 3.41 10.05 9.82
C LYS A 72 2.98 9.00 8.81
N SER A 73 3.11 7.72 9.15
CA SER A 73 2.68 6.64 8.26
C SER A 73 1.17 6.68 8.07
N ILE A 74 0.42 6.93 9.13
CA ILE A 74 -1.04 7.03 9.04
C ILE A 74 -1.45 8.19 8.14
N LYS A 75 -0.76 9.32 8.23
CA LYS A 75 -1.05 10.48 7.36
C LYS A 75 -0.82 10.16 5.89
N LEU A 76 0.23 9.41 5.57
CA LEU A 76 0.48 9.01 4.18
C LEU A 76 -0.59 8.05 3.67
N ILE A 77 -0.99 7.10 4.50
CA ILE A 77 -2.07 6.17 4.15
C ILE A 77 -3.38 6.93 3.97
N GLU A 78 -3.66 7.92 4.81
CA GLU A 78 -4.84 8.76 4.66
C GLU A 78 -4.83 9.52 3.33
N LYS A 79 -3.68 10.03 2.92
CA LYS A 79 -3.54 10.68 1.62
C LYS A 79 -3.84 9.73 0.47
N PHE A 80 -3.37 8.49 0.59
CA PHE A 80 -3.70 7.45 -0.39
C PHE A 80 -5.20 7.21 -0.46
N VAL A 81 -5.87 7.06 0.69
CA VAL A 81 -7.31 6.83 0.75
C VAL A 81 -8.08 7.97 0.09
N LYS A 82 -7.71 9.22 0.40
CA LYS A 82 -8.34 10.39 -0.21
C LYS A 82 -8.14 10.43 -1.71
N TRP A 83 -6.94 10.11 -2.16
CA TRP A 83 -6.65 10.05 -3.59
C TRP A 83 -7.50 8.99 -4.28
N ALA A 84 -7.64 7.81 -3.69
CA ALA A 84 -8.47 6.74 -4.24
C ALA A 84 -9.95 7.17 -4.32
N GLU A 85 -10.45 7.84 -3.28
CA GLU A 85 -11.81 8.35 -3.26
C GLU A 85 -12.02 9.43 -4.33
N GLU A 86 -11.08 10.36 -4.47
CA GLU A 86 -11.13 11.42 -5.48
C GLU A 86 -11.14 10.85 -6.90
N ASN A 87 -10.48 9.73 -7.11
CA ASN A 87 -10.46 9.05 -8.39
C ASN A 87 -11.57 8.01 -8.53
N LYS A 88 -12.52 8.02 -7.60
CA LYS A 88 -13.74 7.21 -7.65
C LYS A 88 -13.47 5.71 -7.75
N ALA A 89 -12.47 5.22 -7.04
CA ALA A 89 -12.25 3.79 -6.94
C ALA A 89 -13.47 3.13 -6.30
N ASP A 90 -13.92 2.02 -6.86
CA ASP A 90 -15.08 1.30 -6.34
C ASP A 90 -14.77 0.58 -5.03
N GLY A 91 -13.52 0.17 -4.85
CA GLY A 91 -13.06 -0.44 -3.61
C GLY A 91 -11.67 0.05 -3.24
N ILE A 92 -11.39 0.08 -1.95
CA ILE A 92 -10.09 0.47 -1.42
C ILE A 92 -9.66 -0.59 -0.43
N GLU A 93 -8.46 -1.13 -0.62
CA GLU A 93 -7.91 -2.16 0.23
C GLU A 93 -6.73 -1.61 1.02
N LEU A 94 -6.72 -1.90 2.31
CA LEU A 94 -5.61 -1.58 3.20
C LEU A 94 -5.23 -2.82 3.97
N ASP A 95 -3.97 -2.94 4.34
CA ASP A 95 -3.56 -3.94 5.31
C ASP A 95 -2.82 -3.27 6.47
N ASP A 96 -2.80 -3.94 7.60
CA ASP A 96 -2.20 -3.38 8.81
C ASP A 96 -0.75 -3.78 9.00
N CYS A 97 -0.19 -4.50 8.06
CA CYS A 97 1.19 -4.96 8.11
C CYS A 97 1.62 -5.42 9.51
N LEU A 98 1.92 -6.68 9.67
CA LEU A 98 2.35 -7.24 10.95
C LEU A 98 1.26 -7.25 12.03
N CYS A 99 -0.01 -7.14 11.62
CA CYS A 99 -1.16 -7.29 12.52
C CYS A 99 -1.14 -6.33 13.71
N ASN A 100 -0.83 -5.06 13.46
CA ASN A 100 -0.88 -4.04 14.50
C ASN A 100 -2.34 -3.67 14.77
N PRO A 101 -2.91 -4.06 15.94
CA PRO A 101 -4.34 -3.82 16.20
C PRO A 101 -4.71 -2.34 16.29
N GLU A 102 -3.77 -1.47 16.63
CA GLU A 102 -4.04 -0.03 16.70
C GLU A 102 -4.29 0.53 15.31
N VAL A 103 -3.55 0.08 14.31
CA VAL A 103 -3.73 0.49 12.92
C VAL A 103 -5.10 0.04 12.42
N GLY A 104 -5.47 -1.20 12.72
CA GLY A 104 -6.78 -1.72 12.35
C GLY A 104 -7.92 -0.91 12.93
N ARG A 105 -7.79 -0.46 14.17
CA ARG A 105 -8.81 0.40 14.79
C ARG A 105 -8.96 1.73 14.06
N ILE A 106 -7.86 2.30 13.60
CA ILE A 106 -7.90 3.54 12.82
C ILE A 106 -8.64 3.31 11.50
N TYR A 107 -8.33 2.20 10.82
CA TYR A 107 -9.02 1.85 9.58
C TYR A 107 -10.53 1.68 9.79
N GLU A 108 -10.92 1.03 10.88
CA GLU A 108 -12.32 0.85 11.19
C GLU A 108 -13.03 2.21 11.42
N LYS A 109 -12.35 3.16 12.04
CA LYS A 109 -12.88 4.52 12.19
C LYS A 109 -13.08 5.22 10.86
N TRP A 110 -12.30 4.87 9.86
CA TRP A 110 -12.46 5.41 8.51
C TRP A 110 -13.51 4.69 7.69
N GLY A 111 -14.18 3.68 8.27
CA GLY A 111 -15.23 2.94 7.59
C GLY A 111 -14.79 1.64 6.94
N PHE A 112 -13.55 1.24 7.14
CA PHE A 112 -13.04 -0.03 6.61
C PHE A 112 -13.50 -1.20 7.47
N LYS A 113 -13.71 -2.34 6.83
CA LYS A 113 -14.04 -3.60 7.52
C LYS A 113 -12.90 -4.58 7.32
N LYS A 114 -12.60 -5.34 8.35
CA LYS A 114 -11.61 -6.40 8.24
C LYS A 114 -12.23 -7.56 7.45
N VAL A 115 -11.63 -7.89 6.31
CA VAL A 115 -12.19 -8.92 5.42
C VAL A 115 -11.32 -10.16 5.30
N GLU A 116 -10.02 -10.06 5.59
CA GLU A 116 -9.17 -11.24 5.56
C GLU A 116 -7.92 -11.07 6.40
N THR A 117 -7.27 -12.19 6.69
CA THR A 117 -6.00 -12.23 7.39
C THR A 117 -5.02 -13.01 6.52
N HIS A 118 -3.86 -12.44 6.28
CA HIS A 118 -2.83 -13.09 5.48
C HIS A 118 -1.81 -13.80 6.36
N TYR A 119 -1.41 -14.99 5.93
CA TYR A 119 -0.35 -15.75 6.55
C TYR A 119 0.79 -15.90 5.57
N TYR A 120 2.00 -15.83 6.05
CA TYR A 120 3.17 -15.89 5.19
C TYR A 120 4.21 -16.85 5.74
N LYS A 121 4.77 -17.67 4.87
CA LYS A 121 5.87 -18.55 5.20
C LYS A 121 6.99 -18.33 4.20
N VAL A 122 8.20 -18.11 4.70
CA VAL A 122 9.36 -17.98 3.83
C VAL A 122 9.69 -19.33 3.23
N GLY A 123 9.89 -19.37 1.92
CA GLY A 123 10.21 -20.61 1.23
C GLY A 123 11.61 -21.11 1.58
N ASP A 124 11.76 -22.43 1.54
CA ASP A 124 13.05 -23.07 1.74
C ASP A 124 13.85 -22.96 0.43
N LYS A 125 15.07 -22.42 0.52
CA LYS A 125 15.96 -22.31 -0.61
C LYS A 125 17.31 -22.89 -0.31
#